data_2b0668c160c913854beb96c5ade47305
#
_entry.id   2b0668c160c913854beb96c5ade47305
#
_cell.length_a   1.000
_cell.length_b   1.000
_cell.length_c   1.000
_cell.angle_alpha   90.00
_cell.angle_beta   90.00
_cell.angle_gamma   90.00
#
_symmetry.space_group_name_H-M   'P 1'
#
loop_
_entity.id
_entity.type
_entity.pdbx_description
1 polymer ?
#
loop_
_entity_poly.entity_id
_entity_poly.type
_entity_poly.pdbx_seq_one_letter_code
_entity_poly.pdbx_strand_id
1 'polypeptide(L)'
;MAEQNELKPAVAPLWTRDFTIITLGSVVSMLGNAMSGFALSLLVLDYTDSPLLYAIYIATFTAPQIVAPIFSGAILDRFSRKRTIYTLDFISAGIYAAAALILSQGWFSFPVLAVGCFIIGTINSVYMVAYESFYPMLITEGNYSKAYSIASVLETLAAVMIPISTYLYNKVGIAPLLGINAACFLTAAIAETQIRAEEKYIETQRATAAEGESSARRLLRDIREGFGFLWSEKGLLAVACYFAFSSLAGGASQVITLPYFKSTFDNGEYVYMLVWGMMVVGRTVGGLVHYKVQLPTHRKYAIALTVYIVISVLEGTYLYMPVPVMMAMCLCNGLLGVTSYTIRISATQSYVPDEKKGRFNGAFNMLNTVGSLTGQLVAGALTVILPTRLVLTAFMTVTAVAAVIFVGGNRGAVSAIYNRQQ
;
A
#
# COMPACT_ATOMS: atom_id res chain seq x y z
N MET A 1 -57.39 9.58 3.13
CA MET A 1 -55.98 9.23 3.48
C MET A 1 -55.28 9.01 2.16
N ALA A 2 -54.57 10.03 1.67
CA ALA A 2 -53.75 9.93 0.48
C ALA A 2 -52.32 9.64 0.97
N GLU A 3 -51.82 8.43 0.70
CA GLU A 3 -50.42 8.08 0.87
C GLU A 3 -49.58 8.96 -0.06
N GLN A 4 -48.84 9.85 0.52
CA GLN A 4 -47.76 10.56 -0.17
C GLN A 4 -46.67 9.54 -0.50
N ASN A 5 -46.70 9.07 -1.73
CA ASN A 5 -45.62 8.31 -2.35
C ASN A 5 -44.45 9.29 -2.58
N GLU A 6 -43.63 9.50 -1.55
CA GLU A 6 -42.38 10.24 -1.70
C GLU A 6 -41.50 9.47 -2.68
N LEU A 7 -41.48 9.92 -3.93
CA LEU A 7 -40.53 9.50 -4.95
C LEU A 7 -39.12 9.71 -4.38
N LYS A 8 -38.43 8.61 -3.99
CA LYS A 8 -37.00 8.66 -3.67
C LYS A 8 -36.31 9.38 -4.82
N PRO A 9 -35.56 10.45 -4.56
CA PRO A 9 -34.84 11.17 -5.61
C PRO A 9 -33.97 10.18 -6.38
N ALA A 10 -34.07 10.19 -7.71
CA ALA A 10 -33.28 9.34 -8.57
C ALA A 10 -31.78 9.57 -8.28
N VAL A 11 -31.08 8.54 -7.80
CA VAL A 11 -29.65 8.62 -7.50
C VAL A 11 -28.94 9.01 -8.80
N ALA A 12 -28.20 10.13 -8.79
CA ALA A 12 -27.46 10.60 -9.92
C ALA A 12 -26.47 9.52 -10.40
N PRO A 13 -26.20 9.38 -11.72
CA PRO A 13 -25.31 8.36 -12.24
C PRO A 13 -23.89 8.55 -11.70
N LEU A 14 -23.21 7.45 -11.29
CA LEU A 14 -21.83 7.48 -10.83
C LEU A 14 -20.86 7.87 -11.96
N TRP A 15 -21.07 7.30 -13.16
CA TRP A 15 -20.20 7.51 -14.32
C TRP A 15 -20.45 8.87 -14.98
N THR A 16 -20.09 9.93 -14.23
CA THR A 16 -19.98 11.27 -14.81
C THR A 16 -18.73 11.34 -15.68
N ARG A 17 -18.65 12.35 -16.56
CA ARG A 17 -17.46 12.55 -17.40
C ARG A 17 -16.19 12.65 -16.57
N ASP A 18 -16.20 13.46 -15.52
CA ASP A 18 -15.01 13.71 -14.69
C ASP A 18 -14.62 12.50 -13.85
N PHE A 19 -15.61 11.78 -13.29
CA PHE A 19 -15.36 10.52 -12.60
C PHE A 19 -14.80 9.44 -13.55
N THR A 20 -15.29 9.38 -14.78
CA THR A 20 -14.79 8.43 -15.79
C THR A 20 -13.34 8.74 -16.15
N ILE A 21 -13.00 10.01 -16.38
CA ILE A 21 -11.64 10.44 -16.74
C ILE A 21 -10.66 10.08 -15.62
N ILE A 22 -10.94 10.48 -14.37
CA ILE A 22 -10.01 10.22 -13.27
C ILE A 22 -9.86 8.71 -13.00
N THR A 23 -10.95 7.94 -13.07
CA THR A 23 -10.91 6.51 -12.83
C THR A 23 -10.11 5.78 -13.91
N LEU A 24 -10.39 6.05 -15.19
CA LEU A 24 -9.67 5.40 -16.30
C LEU A 24 -8.22 5.87 -16.39
N GLY A 25 -7.94 7.15 -16.16
CA GLY A 25 -6.57 7.69 -16.09
C GLY A 25 -5.77 6.97 -15.01
N SER A 26 -6.30 6.91 -13.80
CA SER A 26 -5.64 6.23 -12.67
C SER A 26 -5.42 4.73 -12.93
N VAL A 27 -6.36 4.04 -13.60
CA VAL A 27 -6.17 2.63 -13.97
C VAL A 27 -4.99 2.47 -14.91
N VAL A 28 -4.93 3.27 -15.96
CA VAL A 28 -3.87 3.18 -16.96
C VAL A 28 -2.50 3.45 -16.34
N SER A 29 -2.36 4.52 -15.55
CA SER A 29 -1.10 4.82 -14.87
C SER A 29 -0.73 3.78 -13.81
N MET A 30 -1.70 3.26 -13.06
CA MET A 30 -1.49 2.21 -12.05
C MET A 30 -1.00 0.89 -12.67
N LEU A 31 -1.61 0.45 -13.79
CA LEU A 31 -1.19 -0.77 -14.48
C LEU A 31 0.21 -0.62 -15.08
N GLY A 32 0.52 0.53 -15.71
CA GLY A 32 1.86 0.85 -16.20
C GLY A 32 2.89 0.86 -15.07
N ASN A 33 2.55 1.46 -13.94
CA ASN A 33 3.43 1.56 -12.78
C ASN A 33 3.67 0.18 -12.12
N ALA A 34 2.64 -0.66 -11.99
CA ALA A 34 2.79 -2.02 -11.48
C ALA A 34 3.71 -2.87 -12.38
N MET A 35 3.54 -2.75 -13.70
CA MET A 35 4.37 -3.43 -14.69
C MET A 35 5.83 -2.99 -14.61
N SER A 36 6.10 -1.70 -14.66
CA SER A 36 7.46 -1.15 -14.64
C SER A 36 8.15 -1.34 -13.29
N GLY A 37 7.42 -1.23 -12.18
CA GLY A 37 7.94 -1.43 -10.83
C GLY A 37 8.46 -2.85 -10.61
N PHE A 38 7.75 -3.87 -11.09
CA PHE A 38 8.23 -5.23 -11.01
C PHE A 38 9.41 -5.50 -11.97
N ALA A 39 9.35 -4.97 -13.20
CA ALA A 39 10.46 -5.07 -14.15
C ALA A 39 11.74 -4.40 -13.63
N LEU A 40 11.65 -3.24 -12.96
CA LEU A 40 12.78 -2.59 -12.30
C LEU A 40 13.35 -3.43 -11.15
N SER A 41 12.50 -4.16 -10.43
CA SER A 41 12.94 -5.10 -9.39
C SER A 41 13.80 -6.23 -9.96
N LEU A 42 13.40 -6.78 -11.13
CA LEU A 42 14.18 -7.77 -11.85
C LEU A 42 15.50 -7.18 -12.39
N LEU A 43 15.43 -5.99 -12.98
CA LEU A 43 16.60 -5.27 -13.49
C LEU A 43 17.68 -5.08 -12.41
N VAL A 44 17.28 -4.59 -11.22
CA VAL A 44 18.22 -4.37 -10.11
C VAL A 44 18.89 -5.67 -9.72
N LEU A 45 18.17 -6.77 -9.63
CA LEU A 45 18.73 -8.07 -9.30
C LEU A 45 19.64 -8.61 -10.40
N ASP A 46 19.27 -8.43 -11.69
CA ASP A 46 20.09 -8.89 -12.82
C ASP A 46 21.43 -8.17 -12.94
N TYR A 47 21.45 -6.86 -12.66
CA TYR A 47 22.68 -6.07 -12.78
C TYR A 47 23.54 -6.02 -11.53
N THR A 48 22.96 -6.24 -10.34
CA THR A 48 23.69 -6.07 -9.08
C THR A 48 23.98 -7.38 -8.37
N ASP A 49 23.19 -8.42 -8.64
CA ASP A 49 23.20 -9.72 -7.94
C ASP A 49 23.28 -9.58 -6.39
N SER A 50 22.72 -8.47 -5.88
CA SER A 50 22.84 -8.08 -4.49
C SER A 50 21.49 -7.87 -3.82
N PRO A 51 21.09 -8.74 -2.86
CA PRO A 51 19.89 -8.53 -2.04
C PRO A 51 19.91 -7.21 -1.25
N LEU A 52 21.11 -6.74 -0.84
CA LEU A 52 21.24 -5.46 -0.15
C LEU A 52 20.91 -4.28 -1.08
N LEU A 53 21.45 -4.26 -2.31
CA LEU A 53 21.14 -3.19 -3.25
C LEU A 53 19.67 -3.24 -3.68
N TYR A 54 19.09 -4.43 -3.79
CA TYR A 54 17.67 -4.58 -4.00
C TYR A 54 16.85 -4.01 -2.83
N ALA A 55 17.24 -4.26 -1.58
CA ALA A 55 16.60 -3.69 -0.41
C ALA A 55 16.70 -2.16 -0.38
N ILE A 56 17.88 -1.60 -0.73
CA ILE A 56 18.08 -0.15 -0.85
C ILE A 56 17.16 0.43 -1.94
N TYR A 57 17.04 -0.24 -3.09
CA TYR A 57 16.13 0.16 -4.17
C TYR A 57 14.68 0.26 -3.66
N ILE A 58 14.15 -0.77 -3.00
CA ILE A 58 12.79 -0.76 -2.44
C ILE A 58 12.64 0.31 -1.36
N ALA A 59 13.61 0.42 -0.45
CA ALA A 59 13.60 1.42 0.62
C ALA A 59 13.61 2.86 0.07
N THR A 60 14.35 3.11 -1.03
CA THR A 60 14.41 4.41 -1.68
C THR A 60 13.06 4.86 -2.23
N PHE A 61 12.24 3.93 -2.71
CA PHE A 61 10.87 4.21 -3.14
C PHE A 61 9.90 4.39 -1.96
N THR A 62 10.13 3.67 -0.86
CA THR A 62 9.26 3.70 0.34
C THR A 62 9.55 4.89 1.25
N ALA A 63 10.80 5.31 1.38
CA ALA A 63 11.22 6.37 2.31
C ALA A 63 10.46 7.70 2.13
N PRO A 64 10.19 8.20 0.92
CA PRO A 64 9.42 9.41 0.72
C PRO A 64 8.00 9.36 1.29
N GLN A 65 7.40 8.16 1.40
CA GLN A 65 6.03 8.00 1.91
C GLN A 65 5.88 8.41 3.39
N ILE A 66 7.00 8.50 4.13
CA ILE A 66 7.00 8.98 5.51
C ILE A 66 6.99 10.51 5.54
N VAL A 67 7.78 11.14 4.70
CA VAL A 67 8.09 12.58 4.79
C VAL A 67 7.23 13.40 3.84
N ALA A 68 6.96 12.91 2.63
CA ALA A 68 6.25 13.66 1.61
C ALA A 68 4.83 14.08 2.01
N PRO A 69 4.01 13.26 2.73
CA PRO A 69 2.69 13.70 3.20
C PRO A 69 2.73 14.96 4.07
N ILE A 70 3.85 15.18 4.79
CA ILE A 70 4.02 16.37 5.65
C ILE A 70 4.07 17.65 4.81
N PHE A 71 4.71 17.59 3.65
CA PHE A 71 4.85 18.73 2.75
C PHE A 71 3.72 18.83 1.72
N SER A 72 3.16 17.69 1.32
CA SER A 72 2.09 17.64 0.31
C SER A 72 0.81 18.33 0.78
N GLY A 73 0.46 18.24 2.06
CA GLY A 73 -0.65 19.00 2.65
C GLY A 73 -0.51 20.51 2.42
N ALA A 74 0.68 21.06 2.71
CA ALA A 74 0.97 22.47 2.51
C ALA A 74 0.93 22.91 1.03
N ILE A 75 1.31 22.01 0.12
CA ILE A 75 1.24 22.24 -1.33
C ILE A 75 -0.22 22.21 -1.78
N LEU A 76 -0.97 21.18 -1.38
CA LEU A 76 -2.35 20.97 -1.80
C LEU A 76 -3.35 21.98 -1.23
N ASP A 77 -3.03 22.62 -0.11
CA ASP A 77 -3.81 23.72 0.45
C ASP A 77 -3.71 25.00 -0.41
N ARG A 78 -2.63 25.15 -1.20
CA ARG A 78 -2.38 26.34 -2.02
C ARG A 78 -2.66 26.13 -3.51
N PHE A 79 -2.56 24.89 -3.97
CA PHE A 79 -2.65 24.54 -5.38
C PHE A 79 -3.89 23.66 -5.65
N SER A 80 -4.36 23.72 -6.89
CA SER A 80 -5.43 22.84 -7.37
C SER A 80 -4.99 21.39 -7.32
N ARG A 81 -5.76 20.52 -6.65
CA ARG A 81 -5.51 19.07 -6.59
C ARG A 81 -5.51 18.45 -7.99
N LYS A 82 -6.47 18.85 -8.82
CA LYS A 82 -6.53 18.46 -10.22
C LYS A 82 -5.24 18.82 -10.97
N ARG A 83 -4.78 20.08 -10.85
CA ARG A 83 -3.54 20.51 -11.50
C ARG A 83 -2.32 19.76 -10.98
N THR A 84 -2.27 19.49 -9.69
CA THR A 84 -1.20 18.71 -9.09
C THR A 84 -1.17 17.28 -9.67
N ILE A 85 -2.32 16.59 -9.78
CA ILE A 85 -2.43 15.23 -10.31
C ILE A 85 -1.83 15.17 -11.73
N TYR A 86 -2.40 15.90 -12.71
CA TYR A 86 -1.92 15.78 -14.08
C TYR A 86 -0.50 16.33 -14.28
N THR A 87 -0.05 17.32 -13.48
CA THR A 87 1.33 17.80 -13.57
C THR A 87 2.33 16.75 -13.10
N LEU A 88 2.02 16.05 -12.01
CA LEU A 88 2.86 14.96 -11.50
C LEU A 88 2.89 13.78 -12.48
N ASP A 89 1.79 13.49 -13.17
CA ASP A 89 1.75 12.47 -14.21
C ASP A 89 2.57 12.86 -15.45
N PHE A 90 2.55 14.12 -15.88
CA PHE A 90 3.44 14.61 -16.94
C PHE A 90 4.92 14.49 -16.55
N ILE A 91 5.27 14.86 -15.31
CA ILE A 91 6.64 14.73 -14.80
C ILE A 91 7.06 13.25 -14.77
N SER A 92 6.19 12.37 -14.27
CA SER A 92 6.43 10.93 -14.24
C SER A 92 6.64 10.36 -15.65
N ALA A 93 5.79 10.75 -16.61
CA ALA A 93 5.96 10.37 -18.01
C ALA A 93 7.34 10.77 -18.55
N GLY A 94 7.80 11.99 -18.27
CA GLY A 94 9.11 12.48 -18.68
C GLY A 94 10.26 11.68 -18.05
N ILE A 95 10.17 11.37 -16.75
CA ILE A 95 11.19 10.60 -16.03
C ILE A 95 11.27 9.17 -16.57
N TYR A 96 10.14 8.49 -16.76
CA TYR A 96 10.11 7.14 -17.31
C TYR A 96 10.56 7.09 -18.78
N ALA A 97 10.23 8.09 -19.59
CA ALA A 97 10.72 8.20 -20.96
C ALA A 97 12.25 8.40 -20.99
N ALA A 98 12.79 9.28 -20.15
CA ALA A 98 14.23 9.48 -20.03
C ALA A 98 14.95 8.18 -19.57
N ALA A 99 14.39 7.50 -18.56
CA ALA A 99 14.93 6.21 -18.09
C ALA A 99 14.90 5.14 -19.19
N ALA A 100 13.82 5.07 -19.98
CA ALA A 100 13.71 4.17 -21.12
C ALA A 100 14.80 4.44 -22.16
N LEU A 101 15.06 5.69 -22.51
CA LEU A 101 16.09 6.09 -23.45
C LEU A 101 17.49 5.76 -22.94
N ILE A 102 17.80 6.04 -21.68
CA ILE A 102 19.10 5.78 -21.06
C ILE A 102 19.38 4.26 -21.05
N LEU A 103 18.41 3.46 -20.59
CA LEU A 103 18.55 2.01 -20.50
C LEU A 103 18.53 1.33 -21.88
N SER A 104 17.90 1.91 -22.89
CA SER A 104 17.96 1.40 -24.28
C SER A 104 19.35 1.50 -24.88
N GLN A 105 20.20 2.40 -24.39
CA GLN A 105 21.61 2.54 -24.79
C GLN A 105 22.52 1.59 -24.00
N GLY A 106 21.98 0.73 -23.15
CA GLY A 106 22.75 -0.21 -22.33
C GLY A 106 23.46 0.42 -21.13
N TRP A 107 23.17 1.69 -20.83
CA TRP A 107 23.79 2.37 -19.69
C TRP A 107 22.98 2.14 -18.41
N PHE A 108 23.55 1.45 -17.44
CA PHE A 108 22.98 1.20 -16.12
C PHE A 108 23.88 1.77 -15.03
N SER A 109 23.29 2.51 -14.11
CA SER A 109 23.96 3.01 -12.92
C SER A 109 23.00 2.93 -11.72
N PHE A 110 23.34 2.09 -10.74
CA PHE A 110 22.49 1.92 -9.56
C PHE A 110 22.25 3.24 -8.80
N PRO A 111 23.24 4.12 -8.53
CA PRO A 111 22.99 5.40 -7.86
C PRO A 111 22.01 6.30 -8.63
N VAL A 112 22.10 6.36 -9.95
CA VAL A 112 21.19 7.15 -10.79
C VAL A 112 19.77 6.58 -10.73
N LEU A 113 19.64 5.25 -10.79
CA LEU A 113 18.36 4.57 -10.62
C LEU A 113 17.76 4.86 -9.24
N ALA A 114 18.55 4.76 -8.17
CA ALA A 114 18.10 5.03 -6.81
C ALA A 114 17.58 6.47 -6.64
N VAL A 115 18.28 7.48 -7.19
CA VAL A 115 17.83 8.86 -7.20
C VAL A 115 16.52 9.01 -7.97
N GLY A 116 16.41 8.39 -9.16
CA GLY A 116 15.19 8.37 -9.94
C GLY A 116 14.00 7.75 -9.17
N CYS A 117 14.23 6.63 -8.50
CA CYS A 117 13.23 5.95 -7.67
C CYS A 117 12.81 6.80 -6.46
N PHE A 118 13.74 7.53 -5.83
CA PHE A 118 13.41 8.46 -4.75
C PHE A 118 12.52 9.60 -5.24
N ILE A 119 12.82 10.16 -6.40
CA ILE A 119 12.00 11.22 -7.02
C ILE A 119 10.61 10.68 -7.37
N ILE A 120 10.52 9.52 -8.02
CA ILE A 120 9.23 8.88 -8.36
C ILE A 120 8.45 8.52 -7.09
N GLY A 121 9.10 7.97 -6.05
CA GLY A 121 8.47 7.69 -4.77
C GLY A 121 7.91 8.95 -4.10
N THR A 122 8.63 10.08 -4.20
CA THR A 122 8.16 11.38 -3.72
C THR A 122 6.95 11.87 -4.51
N ILE A 123 7.01 11.81 -5.85
CA ILE A 123 5.90 12.16 -6.74
C ILE A 123 4.67 11.30 -6.41
N ASN A 124 4.84 9.99 -6.31
CA ASN A 124 3.76 9.07 -5.99
C ASN A 124 3.10 9.37 -4.63
N SER A 125 3.90 9.71 -3.63
CA SER A 125 3.38 10.06 -2.31
C SER A 125 2.54 11.35 -2.33
N VAL A 126 2.99 12.39 -3.04
CA VAL A 126 2.23 13.64 -3.22
C VAL A 126 0.98 13.40 -4.06
N TYR A 127 1.10 12.59 -5.12
CA TYR A 127 -0.01 12.20 -5.99
C TYR A 127 -1.12 11.50 -5.19
N MET A 128 -0.77 10.53 -4.35
CA MET A 128 -1.75 9.79 -3.53
C MET A 128 -2.54 10.71 -2.60
N VAL A 129 -1.89 11.67 -1.94
CA VAL A 129 -2.59 12.64 -1.08
C VAL A 129 -3.53 13.54 -1.91
N ALA A 130 -3.09 13.98 -3.10
CA ALA A 130 -3.93 14.75 -4.01
C ALA A 130 -5.12 13.93 -4.51
N TYR A 131 -4.88 12.70 -4.93
CA TYR A 131 -5.88 11.79 -5.44
C TYR A 131 -6.94 11.43 -4.39
N GLU A 132 -6.52 10.98 -3.20
CA GLU A 132 -7.41 10.62 -2.09
C GLU A 132 -8.31 11.78 -1.64
N SER A 133 -7.84 13.01 -1.80
CA SER A 133 -8.61 14.20 -1.46
C SER A 133 -9.47 14.73 -2.62
N PHE A 134 -9.14 14.43 -3.87
CA PHE A 134 -9.87 14.86 -5.07
C PHE A 134 -10.91 13.85 -5.53
N TYR A 135 -10.60 12.55 -5.50
CA TYR A 135 -11.46 11.46 -5.95
C TYR A 135 -12.87 11.49 -5.32
N PRO A 136 -13.03 11.67 -3.99
CA PRO A 136 -14.36 11.74 -3.37
C PRO A 136 -15.22 12.90 -3.85
N MET A 137 -14.60 13.99 -4.31
CA MET A 137 -15.34 15.17 -4.82
C MET A 137 -16.02 14.92 -6.17
N LEU A 138 -15.56 13.90 -6.89
CA LEU A 138 -16.13 13.52 -8.20
C LEU A 138 -17.21 12.45 -8.09
N ILE A 139 -17.41 11.89 -6.90
CA ILE A 139 -18.42 10.87 -6.64
C ILE A 139 -19.77 11.55 -6.38
N THR A 140 -20.79 11.15 -7.14
CA THR A 140 -22.16 11.61 -6.93
C THR A 140 -22.74 11.06 -5.61
N GLU A 141 -23.58 11.83 -4.94
CA GLU A 141 -24.23 11.43 -3.68
C GLU A 141 -24.91 10.07 -3.80
N GLY A 142 -24.77 9.22 -2.79
CA GLY A 142 -25.30 7.87 -2.76
C GLY A 142 -24.47 6.80 -3.48
N ASN A 143 -23.37 7.15 -4.19
CA ASN A 143 -22.56 6.21 -4.96
C ASN A 143 -21.16 5.93 -4.37
N TYR A 144 -20.85 6.43 -3.18
CA TYR A 144 -19.51 6.25 -2.55
C TYR A 144 -19.12 4.77 -2.45
N SER A 145 -20.02 3.91 -1.99
CA SER A 145 -19.72 2.47 -1.88
C SER A 145 -19.36 1.84 -3.22
N LYS A 146 -20.07 2.19 -4.29
CA LYS A 146 -19.79 1.69 -5.65
C LYS A 146 -18.43 2.17 -6.16
N ALA A 147 -18.12 3.46 -5.96
CA ALA A 147 -16.85 4.06 -6.39
C ALA A 147 -15.65 3.40 -5.71
N TYR A 148 -15.71 3.22 -4.38
CA TYR A 148 -14.62 2.55 -3.64
C TYR A 148 -14.54 1.05 -3.94
N SER A 149 -15.65 0.38 -4.28
CA SER A 149 -15.62 -0.99 -4.77
C SER A 149 -14.88 -1.10 -6.11
N ILE A 150 -15.10 -0.14 -7.02
CA ILE A 150 -14.36 -0.07 -8.29
C ILE A 150 -12.86 0.11 -8.00
N ALA A 151 -12.48 1.07 -7.15
CA ALA A 151 -11.08 1.29 -6.78
C ALA A 151 -10.41 0.01 -6.24
N SER A 152 -11.09 -0.72 -5.36
CA SER A 152 -10.58 -1.99 -4.80
C SER A 152 -10.38 -3.09 -5.85
N VAL A 153 -11.28 -3.19 -6.84
CA VAL A 153 -11.11 -4.13 -7.97
C VAL A 153 -9.89 -3.74 -8.81
N LEU A 154 -9.70 -2.44 -9.05
CA LEU A 154 -8.58 -1.94 -9.83
C LEU A 154 -7.22 -2.20 -9.16
N GLU A 155 -7.13 -2.03 -7.85
CA GLU A 155 -5.94 -2.41 -7.07
C GLU A 155 -5.62 -3.90 -7.21
N THR A 156 -6.65 -4.76 -7.24
CA THR A 156 -6.46 -6.20 -7.45
C THR A 156 -5.96 -6.50 -8.86
N LEU A 157 -6.44 -5.76 -9.87
CA LEU A 157 -5.97 -5.92 -11.26
C LEU A 157 -4.49 -5.54 -11.42
N ALA A 158 -3.96 -4.62 -10.63
CA ALA A 158 -2.53 -4.30 -10.66
C ALA A 158 -1.65 -5.52 -10.38
N ALA A 159 -2.09 -6.46 -9.53
CA ALA A 159 -1.36 -7.68 -9.26
C ALA A 159 -1.22 -8.60 -10.49
N VAL A 160 -2.15 -8.53 -11.44
CA VAL A 160 -2.09 -9.29 -12.70
C VAL A 160 -0.95 -8.79 -13.60
N MET A 161 -0.49 -7.55 -13.40
CA MET A 161 0.63 -7.01 -14.17
C MET A 161 1.98 -7.66 -13.82
N ILE A 162 2.12 -8.30 -12.66
CA ILE A 162 3.37 -8.97 -12.25
C ILE A 162 3.78 -10.08 -13.24
N PRO A 163 2.94 -11.10 -13.54
CA PRO A 163 3.27 -12.12 -14.54
C PRO A 163 3.48 -11.54 -15.94
N ILE A 164 2.68 -10.56 -16.34
CA ILE A 164 2.84 -9.88 -17.62
C ILE A 164 4.19 -9.16 -17.71
N SER A 165 4.55 -8.44 -16.64
CA SER A 165 5.83 -7.75 -16.52
C SER A 165 7.02 -8.70 -16.64
N THR A 166 6.98 -9.84 -15.93
CA THR A 166 8.05 -10.85 -16.01
C THR A 166 8.21 -11.37 -17.41
N TYR A 167 7.10 -11.76 -18.04
CA TYR A 167 7.15 -12.29 -19.41
C TYR A 167 7.71 -11.27 -20.41
N LEU A 168 7.22 -10.03 -20.34
CA LEU A 168 7.68 -8.96 -21.23
C LEU A 168 9.14 -8.57 -20.94
N TYR A 169 9.53 -8.47 -19.66
CA TYR A 169 10.93 -8.18 -19.29
C TYR A 169 11.89 -9.19 -19.90
N ASN A 170 11.59 -10.48 -19.81
CA ASN A 170 12.43 -11.54 -20.35
C ASN A 170 12.42 -11.59 -21.91
N LYS A 171 11.40 -11.03 -22.56
CA LYS A 171 11.29 -11.03 -24.03
C LYS A 171 11.88 -9.78 -24.68
N VAL A 172 11.60 -8.60 -24.14
CA VAL A 172 11.92 -7.32 -24.79
C VAL A 172 12.82 -6.42 -23.94
N GLY A 173 13.16 -6.85 -22.72
CA GLY A 173 13.96 -6.07 -21.77
C GLY A 173 13.20 -4.95 -21.10
N ILE A 174 13.94 -4.14 -20.31
CA ILE A 174 13.35 -3.09 -19.45
C ILE A 174 12.91 -1.84 -20.23
N ALA A 175 13.68 -1.42 -21.23
CA ALA A 175 13.47 -0.13 -21.88
C ALA A 175 12.07 0.01 -22.53
N PRO A 176 11.54 -0.99 -23.30
CA PRO A 176 10.17 -0.91 -23.80
C PRO A 176 9.11 -0.83 -22.71
N LEU A 177 9.30 -1.51 -21.57
CA LEU A 177 8.34 -1.49 -20.46
C LEU A 177 8.26 -0.10 -19.83
N LEU A 178 9.41 0.56 -19.64
CA LEU A 178 9.44 1.95 -19.15
C LEU A 178 8.83 2.91 -20.18
N GLY A 179 9.04 2.68 -21.47
CA GLY A 179 8.40 3.43 -22.54
C GLY A 179 6.89 3.31 -22.55
N ILE A 180 6.37 2.09 -22.36
CA ILE A 180 4.92 1.84 -22.19
C ILE A 180 4.40 2.58 -20.94
N ASN A 181 5.10 2.49 -19.82
CA ASN A 181 4.70 3.20 -18.61
C ASN A 181 4.69 4.72 -18.80
N ALA A 182 5.70 5.27 -19.48
CA ALA A 182 5.73 6.69 -19.85
C ALA A 182 4.51 7.08 -20.69
N ALA A 183 4.12 6.25 -21.67
CA ALA A 183 2.94 6.47 -22.48
C ALA A 183 1.64 6.37 -21.65
N CYS A 184 1.57 5.45 -20.69
CA CYS A 184 0.45 5.33 -19.75
C CYS A 184 0.27 6.62 -18.94
N PHE A 185 1.33 7.11 -18.31
CA PHE A 185 1.30 8.37 -17.55
C PHE A 185 0.95 9.57 -18.44
N LEU A 186 1.53 9.66 -19.64
CA LEU A 186 1.22 10.72 -20.58
C LEU A 186 -0.25 10.71 -20.99
N THR A 187 -0.81 9.54 -21.28
CA THR A 187 -2.21 9.38 -21.67
C THR A 187 -3.14 9.75 -20.52
N ALA A 188 -2.84 9.31 -19.29
CA ALA A 188 -3.56 9.69 -18.09
C ALA A 188 -3.54 11.20 -17.88
N ALA A 189 -2.36 11.82 -17.91
CA ALA A 189 -2.18 13.25 -17.74
C ALA A 189 -2.99 14.07 -18.76
N ILE A 190 -2.93 13.71 -20.05
CA ILE A 190 -3.70 14.38 -21.11
C ILE A 190 -5.21 14.24 -20.86
N ALA A 191 -5.69 13.06 -20.47
CA ALA A 191 -7.10 12.87 -20.15
C ALA A 191 -7.52 13.71 -18.94
N GLU A 192 -6.72 13.75 -17.88
CA GLU A 192 -7.00 14.46 -16.63
C GLU A 192 -7.02 15.99 -16.79
N THR A 193 -6.30 16.55 -17.78
CA THR A 193 -6.43 17.98 -18.11
C THR A 193 -7.85 18.36 -18.53
N GLN A 194 -8.64 17.40 -19.02
CA GLN A 194 -10.00 17.61 -19.50
C GLN A 194 -11.07 17.58 -18.39
N ILE A 195 -10.70 17.29 -17.14
CA ILE A 195 -11.59 17.32 -15.98
C ILE A 195 -12.07 18.78 -15.78
N ARG A 196 -13.38 18.97 -15.64
CA ARG A 196 -14.01 20.29 -15.51
C ARG A 196 -14.49 20.61 -14.09
N ALA A 197 -14.40 19.66 -13.15
CA ALA A 197 -14.83 19.86 -11.77
C ALA A 197 -14.25 21.15 -11.18
N GLU A 198 -15.12 21.96 -10.57
CA GLU A 198 -14.75 23.19 -9.87
C GLU A 198 -14.26 22.87 -8.47
N GLU A 199 -13.10 23.37 -8.10
CA GLU A 199 -12.49 23.18 -6.79
C GLU A 199 -12.84 24.37 -5.87
N LYS A 200 -14.13 24.51 -5.49
CA LYS A 200 -14.64 25.65 -4.68
C LYS A 200 -13.96 25.80 -3.32
N TYR A 201 -13.39 24.72 -2.78
CA TYR A 201 -12.65 24.74 -1.51
C TYR A 201 -11.36 25.59 -1.56
N ILE A 202 -10.79 25.83 -2.74
CA ILE A 202 -9.52 26.59 -2.88
C ILE A 202 -9.67 28.00 -2.33
N GLU A 203 -10.80 28.67 -2.60
CA GLU A 203 -11.05 30.02 -2.12
C GLU A 203 -11.20 30.05 -0.59
N THR A 204 -11.94 29.09 -0.03
CA THR A 204 -12.13 28.95 1.41
C THR A 204 -10.83 28.62 2.12
N GLN A 205 -10.04 27.69 1.57
CA GLN A 205 -8.75 27.29 2.16
C GLN A 205 -7.70 28.40 2.05
N ARG A 206 -7.68 29.18 0.96
CA ARG A 206 -6.80 30.36 0.84
C ARG A 206 -7.13 31.41 1.89
N ALA A 207 -8.41 31.63 2.17
CA ALA A 207 -8.85 32.54 3.23
C ALA A 207 -8.40 32.06 4.61
N THR A 208 -8.55 30.76 4.90
CA THR A 208 -8.14 30.14 6.17
C THR A 208 -6.62 30.03 6.34
N ALA A 209 -5.88 29.84 5.24
CA ALA A 209 -4.41 29.81 5.26
C ALA A 209 -3.80 31.20 5.53
N ALA A 210 -4.54 32.28 5.30
CA ALA A 210 -4.13 33.63 5.69
C ALA A 210 -4.16 33.85 7.21
N GLU A 211 -4.81 32.97 8.00
CA GLU A 211 -4.94 33.04 9.47
C GLU A 211 -3.78 32.40 10.26
N GLY A 212 -2.65 32.11 9.65
CA GLY A 212 -1.37 32.08 10.38
C GLY A 212 -0.75 30.72 10.76
N GLU A 213 -1.41 29.56 10.62
CA GLU A 213 -0.76 28.27 10.92
C GLU A 213 -0.36 27.52 9.63
N SER A 214 0.94 27.18 9.46
CA SER A 214 1.38 26.40 8.31
C SER A 214 0.82 24.97 8.37
N SER A 215 0.39 24.42 7.22
CA SER A 215 -0.16 23.06 7.11
C SER A 215 0.79 21.99 7.67
N ALA A 216 2.11 22.21 7.55
CA ALA A 216 3.11 21.33 8.14
C ALA A 216 3.06 21.34 9.68
N ARG A 217 2.86 22.50 10.32
CA ARG A 217 2.71 22.56 11.80
C ARG A 217 1.41 21.90 12.23
N ARG A 218 0.32 22.09 11.50
CA ARG A 218 -0.97 21.43 11.78
C ARG A 218 -0.82 19.92 11.70
N LEU A 219 -0.20 19.40 10.63
CA LEU A 219 0.03 17.95 10.48
C LEU A 219 0.95 17.41 11.60
N LEU A 220 2.04 18.09 11.92
CA LEU A 220 2.92 17.66 13.03
C LEU A 220 2.18 17.66 14.37
N ARG A 221 1.29 18.63 14.62
CA ARG A 221 0.41 18.64 15.78
C ARG A 221 -0.56 17.46 15.77
N ASP A 222 -1.22 17.20 14.63
CA ASP A 222 -2.16 16.07 14.48
C ASP A 222 -1.47 14.72 14.68
N ILE A 223 -0.24 14.55 14.16
CA ILE A 223 0.61 13.38 14.40
C ILE A 223 0.93 13.26 15.89
N ARG A 224 1.37 14.34 16.53
CA ARG A 224 1.68 14.34 17.95
C ARG A 224 0.47 14.01 18.81
N GLU A 225 -0.69 14.58 18.50
CA GLU A 225 -1.95 14.29 19.19
C GLU A 225 -2.41 12.84 18.92
N GLY A 226 -2.21 12.32 17.70
CA GLY A 226 -2.46 10.93 17.35
C GLY A 226 -1.60 9.95 18.16
N PHE A 227 -0.30 10.22 18.28
CA PHE A 227 0.59 9.45 19.16
C PHE A 227 0.22 9.60 20.64
N GLY A 228 -0.14 10.81 21.11
CA GLY A 228 -0.60 11.04 22.46
C GLY A 228 -1.86 10.23 22.78
N PHE A 229 -2.84 10.20 21.87
CA PHE A 229 -4.03 9.38 22.00
C PHE A 229 -3.71 7.88 22.00
N LEU A 230 -2.84 7.45 21.09
CA LEU A 230 -2.40 6.06 21.02
C LEU A 230 -1.72 5.62 22.32
N TRP A 231 -0.90 6.49 22.93
CA TRP A 231 -0.19 6.23 24.19
C TRP A 231 -1.12 6.19 25.41
N SER A 232 -2.21 6.96 25.38
CA SER A 232 -3.21 6.97 26.46
C SER A 232 -4.08 5.71 26.50
N GLU A 233 -4.22 5.00 25.36
CA GLU A 233 -5.11 3.86 25.19
C GLU A 233 -4.33 2.55 25.12
N LYS A 234 -4.13 1.86 26.24
CA LYS A 234 -3.32 0.63 26.35
C LYS A 234 -3.64 -0.43 25.30
N GLY A 235 -4.94 -0.62 24.97
CA GLY A 235 -5.37 -1.60 23.99
C GLY A 235 -4.99 -1.24 22.56
N LEU A 236 -5.16 0.04 22.19
CA LEU A 236 -4.78 0.55 20.87
C LEU A 236 -3.25 0.58 20.72
N LEU A 237 -2.53 0.95 21.78
CA LEU A 237 -1.06 0.92 21.79
C LEU A 237 -0.53 -0.50 21.56
N ALA A 238 -1.10 -1.48 22.27
CA ALA A 238 -0.72 -2.88 22.11
C ALA A 238 -0.95 -3.38 20.66
N VAL A 239 -2.10 -3.05 20.06
CA VAL A 239 -2.39 -3.38 18.66
C VAL A 239 -1.40 -2.67 17.72
N ALA A 240 -1.14 -1.38 17.93
CA ALA A 240 -0.23 -0.62 17.08
C ALA A 240 1.23 -1.12 17.17
N CYS A 241 1.71 -1.46 18.38
CA CYS A 241 3.03 -2.07 18.54
C CYS A 241 3.13 -3.40 17.82
N TYR A 242 2.14 -4.29 17.96
CA TYR A 242 2.13 -5.54 17.21
C TYR A 242 2.19 -5.30 15.70
N PHE A 243 1.36 -4.40 15.16
CA PHE A 243 1.34 -4.12 13.72
C PHE A 243 2.61 -3.42 13.23
N ALA A 244 3.32 -2.67 14.07
CA ALA A 244 4.64 -2.14 13.74
C ALA A 244 5.66 -3.27 13.54
N PHE A 245 5.69 -4.28 14.41
CA PHE A 245 6.52 -5.48 14.23
C PHE A 245 6.07 -6.33 13.04
N SER A 246 4.78 -6.45 12.81
CA SER A 246 4.23 -7.14 11.62
C SER A 246 4.65 -6.43 10.32
N SER A 247 4.60 -5.10 10.30
CA SER A 247 5.06 -4.31 9.16
C SER A 247 6.58 -4.37 8.97
N LEU A 248 7.34 -4.43 10.06
CA LEU A 248 8.79 -4.66 10.01
C LEU A 248 9.11 -6.02 9.34
N ALA A 249 8.43 -7.07 9.74
CA ALA A 249 8.59 -8.39 9.11
C ALA A 249 8.06 -8.42 7.66
N GLY A 250 6.96 -7.72 7.38
CA GLY A 250 6.44 -7.55 6.02
C GLY A 250 7.43 -6.83 5.10
N GLY A 251 8.10 -5.77 5.59
CA GLY A 251 9.18 -5.09 4.87
C GLY A 251 10.37 -6.01 4.62
N ALA A 252 10.75 -6.82 5.60
CA ALA A 252 11.80 -7.83 5.44
C ALA A 252 11.40 -8.88 4.38
N SER A 253 10.19 -9.41 4.44
CA SER A 253 9.68 -10.39 3.47
C SER A 253 9.71 -9.82 2.04
N GLN A 254 9.33 -8.56 1.86
CA GLN A 254 9.29 -7.89 0.57
C GLN A 254 10.67 -7.86 -0.13
N VAL A 255 11.75 -7.65 0.62
CA VAL A 255 13.10 -7.55 0.05
C VAL A 255 13.85 -8.87 0.01
N ILE A 256 13.41 -9.86 0.79
CA ILE A 256 14.02 -11.19 0.86
C ILE A 256 13.48 -12.14 -0.21
N THR A 257 12.18 -12.09 -0.46
CA THR A 257 11.48 -13.19 -1.16
C THR A 257 11.89 -13.31 -2.62
N LEU A 258 11.81 -12.25 -3.41
CA LEU A 258 12.16 -12.30 -4.83
C LEU A 258 13.64 -12.66 -5.07
N PRO A 259 14.64 -12.05 -4.37
CA PRO A 259 16.04 -12.47 -4.48
C PRO A 259 16.24 -13.94 -4.13
N TYR A 260 15.58 -14.44 -3.07
CA TYR A 260 15.69 -15.84 -2.66
C TYR A 260 15.22 -16.80 -3.77
N PHE A 261 14.04 -16.56 -4.35
CA PHE A 261 13.55 -17.41 -5.43
C PHE A 261 14.45 -17.37 -6.65
N LYS A 262 14.93 -16.17 -7.02
CA LYS A 262 15.78 -15.96 -8.18
C LYS A 262 17.15 -16.65 -8.05
N SER A 263 17.71 -16.68 -6.83
CA SER A 263 19.00 -17.35 -6.57
C SER A 263 18.88 -18.85 -6.31
N THR A 264 17.69 -19.35 -5.99
CA THR A 264 17.51 -20.75 -5.54
C THR A 264 16.94 -21.67 -6.63
N PHE A 265 16.15 -21.14 -7.56
CA PHE A 265 15.45 -21.92 -8.58
C PHE A 265 15.81 -21.47 -9.99
N ASP A 266 15.91 -22.41 -10.92
CA ASP A 266 15.93 -22.12 -12.35
C ASP A 266 14.60 -21.43 -12.71
N ASN A 267 14.66 -20.28 -13.40
CA ASN A 267 13.50 -19.41 -13.63
C ASN A 267 12.77 -19.01 -12.32
N GLY A 268 13.53 -18.63 -11.30
CA GLY A 268 13.02 -18.34 -9.95
C GLY A 268 11.95 -17.26 -9.90
N GLU A 269 11.96 -16.30 -10.83
CA GLU A 269 10.91 -15.28 -10.95
C GLU A 269 9.53 -15.88 -11.27
N TYR A 270 9.46 -16.95 -12.08
CA TYR A 270 8.20 -17.64 -12.35
C TYR A 270 7.74 -18.47 -11.15
N VAL A 271 8.67 -19.11 -10.45
CA VAL A 271 8.36 -19.83 -9.20
C VAL A 271 7.84 -18.86 -8.15
N TYR A 272 8.49 -17.70 -8.00
CA TYR A 272 8.02 -16.62 -7.14
C TYR A 272 6.58 -16.21 -7.46
N MET A 273 6.28 -15.99 -8.75
CA MET A 273 4.93 -15.61 -9.19
C MET A 273 3.88 -16.67 -8.86
N LEU A 274 4.20 -17.95 -9.05
CA LEU A 274 3.29 -19.04 -8.72
C LEU A 274 3.00 -19.08 -7.21
N VAL A 275 4.03 -19.00 -6.39
CA VAL A 275 3.92 -19.07 -4.94
C VAL A 275 3.19 -17.84 -4.39
N TRP A 276 3.58 -16.62 -4.80
CA TRP A 276 2.93 -15.38 -4.37
C TRP A 276 1.54 -15.19 -4.98
N GLY A 277 1.33 -15.67 -6.19
CA GLY A 277 0.01 -15.70 -6.82
C GLY A 277 -1.01 -16.46 -5.97
N MET A 278 -0.59 -17.54 -5.30
CA MET A 278 -1.47 -18.28 -4.37
C MET A 278 -1.87 -17.45 -3.15
N MET A 279 -1.02 -16.50 -2.69
CA MET A 279 -1.42 -15.57 -1.65
C MET A 279 -2.55 -14.63 -2.12
N VAL A 280 -2.49 -14.16 -3.37
CA VAL A 280 -3.55 -13.31 -3.95
C VAL A 280 -4.85 -14.10 -4.06
N VAL A 281 -4.80 -15.37 -4.52
CA VAL A 281 -5.96 -16.27 -4.54
C VAL A 281 -6.52 -16.44 -3.12
N GLY A 282 -5.65 -16.71 -2.13
CA GLY A 282 -6.05 -16.84 -0.73
C GLY A 282 -6.73 -15.58 -0.19
N ARG A 283 -6.23 -14.40 -0.51
CA ARG A 283 -6.86 -13.11 -0.13
C ARG A 283 -8.24 -12.95 -0.76
N THR A 284 -8.38 -13.29 -2.03
CA THR A 284 -9.67 -13.23 -2.74
C THR A 284 -10.69 -14.18 -2.11
N VAL A 285 -10.30 -15.44 -1.87
CA VAL A 285 -11.17 -16.43 -1.20
C VAL A 285 -11.52 -15.97 0.22
N GLY A 286 -10.53 -15.47 0.98
CA GLY A 286 -10.74 -14.92 2.32
C GLY A 286 -11.73 -13.76 2.33
N GLY A 287 -11.64 -12.84 1.36
CA GLY A 287 -12.60 -11.74 1.19
C GLY A 287 -14.02 -12.24 0.93
N LEU A 288 -14.19 -13.21 0.04
CA LEU A 288 -15.49 -13.83 -0.25
C LEU A 288 -16.07 -14.56 0.96
N VAL A 289 -15.23 -15.26 1.73
CA VAL A 289 -15.65 -15.94 2.97
C VAL A 289 -16.14 -14.90 3.98
N HIS A 290 -15.38 -13.83 4.23
CA HIS A 290 -15.76 -12.78 5.19
C HIS A 290 -16.97 -11.96 4.75
N TYR A 291 -17.23 -11.86 3.44
CA TYR A 291 -18.46 -11.24 2.93
C TYR A 291 -19.72 -12.03 3.33
N LYS A 292 -19.62 -13.37 3.36
CA LYS A 292 -20.77 -14.26 3.67
C LYS A 292 -20.83 -14.65 5.14
N VAL A 293 -19.69 -14.77 5.81
CA VAL A 293 -19.57 -15.32 7.17
C VAL A 293 -19.07 -14.26 8.12
N GLN A 294 -19.93 -13.85 9.05
CA GLN A 294 -19.56 -12.93 10.12
C GLN A 294 -18.89 -13.71 11.27
N LEU A 295 -17.73 -13.23 11.71
CA LEU A 295 -17.01 -13.81 12.84
C LEU A 295 -17.79 -13.55 14.15
N PRO A 296 -17.89 -14.57 15.05
CA PRO A 296 -18.53 -14.41 16.33
C PRO A 296 -17.80 -13.34 17.17
N THR A 297 -18.54 -12.29 17.57
CA THR A 297 -17.97 -11.11 18.21
C THR A 297 -17.15 -11.44 19.45
N HIS A 298 -17.64 -12.33 20.31
CA HIS A 298 -16.99 -12.72 21.56
C HIS A 298 -15.69 -13.50 21.36
N ARG A 299 -15.38 -14.00 20.14
CA ARG A 299 -14.17 -14.77 19.81
C ARG A 299 -13.18 -14.01 18.94
N LYS A 300 -13.51 -12.80 18.49
CA LYS A 300 -12.64 -12.02 17.57
C LYS A 300 -11.22 -11.85 18.11
N TYR A 301 -11.07 -11.60 19.41
CA TYR A 301 -9.75 -11.52 20.06
C TYR A 301 -8.95 -12.82 19.95
N ALA A 302 -9.57 -13.95 20.31
CA ALA A 302 -8.88 -15.25 20.27
C ALA A 302 -8.53 -15.64 18.83
N ILE A 303 -9.45 -15.43 17.89
CA ILE A 303 -9.21 -15.65 16.45
C ILE A 303 -8.05 -14.79 15.96
N ALA A 304 -8.04 -13.49 16.29
CA ALA A 304 -6.98 -12.58 15.86
C ALA A 304 -5.60 -13.01 16.37
N LEU A 305 -5.48 -13.32 17.68
CA LEU A 305 -4.21 -13.75 18.26
C LEU A 305 -3.71 -15.06 17.63
N THR A 306 -4.60 -16.03 17.43
CA THR A 306 -4.26 -17.29 16.75
C THR A 306 -3.81 -17.03 15.31
N VAL A 307 -4.54 -16.20 14.56
CA VAL A 307 -4.22 -15.83 13.18
C VAL A 307 -2.86 -15.15 13.10
N TYR A 308 -2.55 -14.22 14.00
CA TYR A 308 -1.27 -13.52 14.03
C TYR A 308 -0.09 -14.48 14.22
N ILE A 309 -0.22 -15.44 15.14
CA ILE A 309 0.81 -16.46 15.39
C ILE A 309 0.93 -17.41 14.19
N VAL A 310 -0.19 -17.89 13.65
CA VAL A 310 -0.19 -18.84 12.52
C VAL A 310 0.41 -18.20 11.26
N ILE A 311 0.05 -16.95 10.93
CA ILE A 311 0.66 -16.21 9.83
C ILE A 311 2.17 -16.13 9.99
N SER A 312 2.65 -15.77 11.20
CA SER A 312 4.08 -15.66 11.48
C SER A 312 4.80 -17.01 11.32
N VAL A 313 4.19 -18.10 11.74
CA VAL A 313 4.76 -19.46 11.58
C VAL A 313 4.79 -19.85 10.11
N LEU A 314 3.68 -19.68 9.39
CA LEU A 314 3.60 -20.02 7.97
C LEU A 314 4.65 -19.25 7.17
N GLU A 315 4.72 -17.91 7.35
CA GLU A 315 5.63 -17.06 6.61
C GLU A 315 7.09 -17.23 7.03
N GLY A 316 7.34 -17.57 8.30
CA GLY A 316 8.69 -17.86 8.79
C GLY A 316 9.26 -19.20 8.34
N THR A 317 8.41 -20.14 7.92
CA THR A 317 8.86 -21.52 7.62
C THR A 317 8.68 -21.94 6.17
N TYR A 318 7.88 -21.22 5.36
CA TYR A 318 7.54 -21.69 4.00
C TYR A 318 8.77 -21.81 3.08
N LEU A 319 9.81 -20.99 3.23
CA LEU A 319 11.03 -21.08 2.41
C LEU A 319 11.86 -22.36 2.62
N TYR A 320 11.54 -23.16 3.63
CA TYR A 320 12.16 -24.47 3.87
C TYR A 320 11.40 -25.62 3.20
N MET A 321 10.22 -25.34 2.64
CA MET A 321 9.32 -26.36 2.11
C MET A 321 9.47 -26.50 0.59
N PRO A 322 9.06 -27.63 0.00
CA PRO A 322 8.98 -27.78 -1.45
C PRO A 322 7.90 -26.86 -2.04
N VAL A 323 8.07 -26.46 -3.30
CA VAL A 323 7.21 -25.47 -3.99
C VAL A 323 5.70 -25.70 -3.83
N PRO A 324 5.15 -26.95 -3.98
CA PRO A 324 3.71 -27.16 -3.80
C PRO A 324 3.23 -26.84 -2.37
N VAL A 325 4.08 -27.10 -1.37
CA VAL A 325 3.76 -26.77 0.03
C VAL A 325 3.88 -25.27 0.27
N MET A 326 4.90 -24.60 -0.33
CA MET A 326 4.99 -23.13 -0.30
C MET A 326 3.71 -22.50 -0.84
N MET A 327 3.19 -22.99 -1.97
CA MET A 327 1.95 -22.51 -2.59
C MET A 327 0.75 -22.66 -1.64
N ALA A 328 0.60 -23.82 -1.00
CA ALA A 328 -0.47 -24.06 -0.04
C ALA A 328 -0.34 -23.16 1.20
N MET A 329 0.87 -22.96 1.72
CA MET A 329 1.13 -22.08 2.86
C MET A 329 0.84 -20.60 2.50
N CYS A 330 1.21 -20.16 1.31
CA CYS A 330 0.89 -18.81 0.83
C CYS A 330 -0.61 -18.59 0.62
N LEU A 331 -1.33 -19.59 0.10
CA LEU A 331 -2.80 -19.54 0.01
C LEU A 331 -3.44 -19.38 1.40
N CYS A 332 -3.03 -20.18 2.36
CA CYS A 332 -3.50 -20.07 3.75
C CYS A 332 -3.14 -18.71 4.35
N ASN A 333 -1.92 -18.22 4.12
CA ASN A 333 -1.46 -16.92 4.60
C ASN A 333 -2.31 -15.78 4.03
N GLY A 334 -2.63 -15.84 2.73
CA GLY A 334 -3.53 -14.86 2.09
C GLY A 334 -4.92 -14.83 2.73
N LEU A 335 -5.53 -16.00 2.96
CA LEU A 335 -6.84 -16.13 3.60
C LEU A 335 -6.83 -15.58 5.04
N LEU A 336 -5.84 -15.97 5.83
CA LEU A 336 -5.67 -15.52 7.22
C LEU A 336 -5.33 -14.02 7.28
N GLY A 337 -4.58 -13.49 6.30
CA GLY A 337 -4.25 -12.08 6.18
C GLY A 337 -5.49 -11.19 6.06
N VAL A 338 -6.51 -11.61 5.29
CA VAL A 338 -7.79 -10.89 5.22
C VAL A 338 -8.52 -10.94 6.56
N THR A 339 -8.49 -12.08 7.26
CA THR A 339 -9.09 -12.22 8.60
C THR A 339 -8.43 -11.25 9.58
N SER A 340 -7.08 -11.22 9.60
CA SER A 340 -6.30 -10.28 10.40
C SER A 340 -6.69 -8.82 10.12
N TYR A 341 -6.71 -8.44 8.85
CA TYR A 341 -7.04 -7.09 8.40
C TYR A 341 -8.46 -6.68 8.79
N THR A 342 -9.44 -7.55 8.53
CA THR A 342 -10.86 -7.28 8.79
C THR A 342 -11.14 -7.09 10.28
N ILE A 343 -10.60 -7.98 11.14
CA ILE A 343 -10.77 -7.85 12.60
C ILE A 343 -10.16 -6.54 13.08
N ARG A 344 -8.91 -6.25 12.69
CA ARG A 344 -8.23 -5.03 13.12
C ARG A 344 -8.96 -3.77 12.70
N ILE A 345 -9.24 -3.63 11.39
CA ILE A 345 -9.80 -2.38 10.86
C ILE A 345 -11.20 -2.12 11.44
N SER A 346 -12.06 -3.14 11.45
CA SER A 346 -13.41 -2.99 11.98
C SER A 346 -13.41 -2.65 13.47
N ALA A 347 -12.58 -3.32 14.27
CA ALA A 347 -12.51 -3.10 15.71
C ALA A 347 -11.91 -1.73 16.06
N THR A 348 -10.80 -1.32 15.41
CA THR A 348 -10.19 -0.02 15.70
C THR A 348 -11.06 1.15 15.23
N GLN A 349 -11.70 1.05 14.05
CA GLN A 349 -12.57 2.09 13.54
C GLN A 349 -13.88 2.25 14.35
N SER A 350 -14.38 1.17 14.96
CA SER A 350 -15.55 1.25 15.84
C SER A 350 -15.22 1.71 17.27
N TYR A 351 -13.97 1.53 17.71
CA TYR A 351 -13.53 1.91 19.05
C TYR A 351 -13.10 3.38 19.13
N VAL A 352 -12.39 3.87 18.11
CA VAL A 352 -11.85 5.23 18.08
C VAL A 352 -12.97 6.24 17.78
N PRO A 353 -13.14 7.30 18.62
CA PRO A 353 -14.10 8.37 18.34
C PRO A 353 -13.86 9.04 16.98
N ASP A 354 -14.94 9.42 16.29
CA ASP A 354 -14.87 9.97 14.93
C ASP A 354 -13.92 11.16 14.80
N GLU A 355 -13.89 12.04 15.79
CA GLU A 355 -13.03 13.23 15.84
C GLU A 355 -11.53 12.89 15.90
N LYS A 356 -11.19 11.69 16.38
CA LYS A 356 -9.79 11.23 16.55
C LYS A 356 -9.36 10.21 15.51
N LYS A 357 -10.28 9.70 14.69
CA LYS A 357 -9.98 8.65 13.69
C LYS A 357 -8.85 9.03 12.73
N GLY A 358 -8.90 10.25 12.19
CA GLY A 358 -7.86 10.74 11.27
C GLY A 358 -6.48 10.78 11.92
N ARG A 359 -6.38 11.30 13.14
CA ARG A 359 -5.12 11.40 13.89
C ARG A 359 -4.59 10.03 14.30
N PHE A 360 -5.46 9.14 14.76
CA PHE A 360 -5.12 7.75 15.06
C PHE A 360 -4.59 7.02 13.81
N ASN A 361 -5.32 7.08 12.69
CA ASN A 361 -4.92 6.43 11.45
C ASN A 361 -3.58 6.98 10.92
N GLY A 362 -3.35 8.29 11.02
CA GLY A 362 -2.10 8.92 10.64
C GLY A 362 -0.92 8.40 11.47
N ALA A 363 -1.04 8.37 12.81
CA ALA A 363 -0.01 7.85 13.71
C ALA A 363 0.22 6.34 13.48
N PHE A 364 -0.85 5.56 13.31
CA PHE A 364 -0.78 4.12 13.04
C PHE A 364 -0.08 3.82 11.72
N ASN A 365 -0.45 4.50 10.63
CA ASN A 365 0.17 4.32 9.32
C ASN A 365 1.63 4.73 9.32
N MET A 366 1.99 5.85 9.98
CA MET A 366 3.37 6.27 10.10
C MET A 366 4.21 5.22 10.82
N LEU A 367 3.71 4.65 11.93
CA LEU A 367 4.39 3.60 12.68
C LEU A 367 4.62 2.36 11.82
N ASN A 368 3.61 1.96 11.02
CA ASN A 368 3.71 0.83 10.12
C ASN A 368 4.71 1.08 8.96
N THR A 369 4.70 2.27 8.38
CA THR A 369 5.63 2.62 7.28
C THR A 369 7.07 2.67 7.78
N VAL A 370 7.32 3.25 8.96
CA VAL A 370 8.65 3.23 9.62
C VAL A 370 9.07 1.79 9.92
N GLY A 371 8.17 0.96 10.42
CA GLY A 371 8.41 -0.46 10.64
C GLY A 371 8.83 -1.17 9.34
N SER A 372 8.04 -1.01 8.29
CA SER A 372 8.32 -1.62 6.98
C SER A 372 9.67 -1.18 6.40
N LEU A 373 9.96 0.13 6.39
CA LEU A 373 11.23 0.66 5.90
C LEU A 373 12.42 0.12 6.71
N THR A 374 12.29 0.08 8.04
CA THR A 374 13.31 -0.49 8.92
C THR A 374 13.52 -1.98 8.60
N GLY A 375 12.44 -2.73 8.40
CA GLY A 375 12.48 -4.14 8.01
C GLY A 375 13.20 -4.36 6.68
N GLN A 376 12.90 -3.55 5.68
CA GLN A 376 13.57 -3.59 4.36
C GLN A 376 15.09 -3.42 4.50
N LEU A 377 15.52 -2.37 5.19
CA LEU A 377 16.95 -2.04 5.34
C LEU A 377 17.71 -3.06 6.20
N VAL A 378 17.14 -3.42 7.36
CA VAL A 378 17.78 -4.36 8.30
C VAL A 378 17.83 -5.76 7.68
N ALA A 379 16.77 -6.22 7.03
CA ALA A 379 16.76 -7.51 6.37
C ALA A 379 17.76 -7.56 5.20
N GLY A 380 17.78 -6.51 4.35
CA GLY A 380 18.76 -6.41 3.28
C GLY A 380 20.21 -6.47 3.77
N ALA A 381 20.53 -5.78 4.86
CA ALA A 381 21.85 -5.83 5.48
C ALA A 381 22.18 -7.21 6.08
N LEU A 382 21.22 -7.84 6.76
CA LEU A 382 21.41 -9.15 7.38
C LEU A 382 21.60 -10.28 6.36
N THR A 383 20.99 -10.19 5.18
CA THR A 383 21.15 -11.20 4.12
C THR A 383 22.55 -11.22 3.52
N VAL A 384 23.40 -10.22 3.78
CA VAL A 384 24.82 -10.24 3.39
C VAL A 384 25.63 -11.22 4.24
N ILE A 385 25.24 -11.40 5.50
CA ILE A 385 26.02 -12.19 6.48
C ILE A 385 25.31 -13.47 6.94
N LEU A 386 24.01 -13.55 6.75
CA LEU A 386 23.18 -14.67 7.22
C LEU A 386 22.39 -15.29 6.06
N PRO A 387 22.11 -16.60 6.12
CA PRO A 387 21.25 -17.26 5.15
C PRO A 387 19.85 -16.59 5.10
N THR A 388 19.38 -16.31 3.91
CA THR A 388 18.12 -15.61 3.63
C THR A 388 16.91 -16.20 4.37
N ARG A 389 16.84 -17.56 4.41
CA ARG A 389 15.77 -18.28 5.15
C ARG A 389 15.80 -17.96 6.64
N LEU A 390 17.00 -17.95 7.23
CA LEU A 390 17.17 -17.69 8.67
C LEU A 390 16.77 -16.25 9.01
N VAL A 391 17.12 -15.27 8.17
CA VAL A 391 16.74 -13.88 8.36
C VAL A 391 15.21 -13.74 8.38
N LEU A 392 14.50 -14.33 7.41
CA LEU A 392 13.04 -14.27 7.38
C LEU A 392 12.42 -14.95 8.61
N THR A 393 12.90 -16.14 8.97
CA THR A 393 12.43 -16.87 10.17
C THR A 393 12.63 -16.03 11.45
N ALA A 394 13.77 -15.34 11.59
CA ALA A 394 14.03 -14.48 12.73
C ALA A 394 13.03 -13.31 12.83
N PHE A 395 12.77 -12.62 11.73
CA PHE A 395 11.77 -11.54 11.70
C PHE A 395 10.36 -12.03 12.05
N MET A 396 9.96 -13.18 11.50
CA MET A 396 8.66 -13.76 11.78
C MET A 396 8.55 -14.29 13.21
N THR A 397 9.64 -14.82 13.78
CA THR A 397 9.69 -15.20 15.20
C THR A 397 9.51 -14.00 16.10
N VAL A 398 10.20 -12.87 15.80
CA VAL A 398 10.02 -11.61 16.53
C VAL A 398 8.57 -11.14 16.44
N THR A 399 7.92 -11.25 15.29
CA THR A 399 6.51 -10.90 15.11
C THR A 399 5.58 -11.82 15.92
N ALA A 400 5.83 -13.12 15.93
CA ALA A 400 5.06 -14.07 16.76
C ALA A 400 5.21 -13.75 18.26
N VAL A 401 6.42 -13.45 18.70
CA VAL A 401 6.70 -13.03 20.09
C VAL A 401 6.00 -11.71 20.41
N ALA A 402 6.04 -10.74 19.49
CA ALA A 402 5.32 -9.47 19.62
C ALA A 402 3.80 -9.67 19.74
N ALA A 403 3.21 -10.62 18.99
CA ALA A 403 1.79 -10.97 19.13
C ALA A 403 1.47 -11.47 20.55
N VAL A 404 2.31 -12.33 21.10
CA VAL A 404 2.13 -12.88 22.45
C VAL A 404 2.32 -11.79 23.52
N ILE A 405 3.36 -10.97 23.40
CA ILE A 405 3.67 -9.93 24.40
C ILE A 405 2.65 -8.80 24.36
N PHE A 406 2.42 -8.21 23.19
CA PHE A 406 1.58 -7.01 23.09
C PHE A 406 0.10 -7.37 23.09
N VAL A 407 -0.34 -8.30 22.23
CA VAL A 407 -1.76 -8.66 22.12
C VAL A 407 -2.16 -9.64 23.21
N GLY A 408 -1.37 -10.70 23.44
CA GLY A 408 -1.61 -11.71 24.47
C GLY A 408 -1.47 -11.12 25.90
N GLY A 409 -0.38 -10.42 26.18
CA GLY A 409 -0.11 -9.81 27.49
C GLY A 409 -1.11 -8.71 27.90
N ASN A 410 -1.73 -8.03 26.93
CA ASN A 410 -2.76 -7.00 27.17
C ASN A 410 -4.19 -7.52 26.86
N ARG A 411 -4.47 -8.80 27.16
CA ARG A 411 -5.72 -9.48 26.84
C ARG A 411 -6.97 -8.66 27.21
N GLY A 412 -7.03 -8.10 28.41
CA GLY A 412 -8.19 -7.33 28.87
C GLY A 412 -8.47 -6.11 27.99
N ALA A 413 -7.46 -5.30 27.73
CA ALA A 413 -7.58 -4.08 26.94
C ALA A 413 -7.83 -4.36 25.45
N VAL A 414 -7.13 -5.35 24.86
CA VAL A 414 -7.29 -5.69 23.43
C VAL A 414 -8.62 -6.41 23.19
N SER A 415 -9.07 -7.28 24.09
CA SER A 415 -10.37 -7.95 23.95
C SER A 415 -11.54 -6.97 24.07
N ALA A 416 -11.41 -5.91 24.88
CA ALA A 416 -12.42 -4.85 24.94
C ALA A 416 -12.57 -4.09 23.62
N ILE A 417 -11.51 -4.01 22.81
CA ILE A 417 -11.56 -3.43 21.47
C ILE A 417 -12.09 -4.44 20.44
N TYR A 418 -11.50 -5.65 20.38
CA TYR A 418 -11.78 -6.62 19.34
C TYR A 418 -13.14 -7.32 19.48
N ASN A 419 -13.59 -7.54 20.72
CA ASN A 419 -14.87 -8.20 21.01
C ASN A 419 -16.03 -7.21 21.16
N ARG A 420 -15.81 -5.91 20.88
CA ARG A 420 -16.89 -4.91 20.92
C ARG A 420 -17.96 -5.24 19.88
N GLN A 421 -19.22 -5.18 20.26
CA GLN A 421 -20.36 -5.24 19.33
C GLN A 421 -20.31 -3.99 18.43
N GLN A 422 -20.44 -4.20 17.15
CA GLN A 422 -20.45 -3.15 16.13
C GLN A 422 -21.87 -2.75 15.79
#